data_8f19e2d3c7565e58c844ed443bb44ef2
#
_entry.id   8f19e2d3c7565e58c844ed443bb44ef2
#
_cell.length_a   1.000
_cell.length_b   1.000
_cell.length_c   1.000
_cell.angle_alpha   90.00
_cell.angle_beta   90.00
_cell.angle_gamma   90.00
#
_symmetry.space_group_name_H-M   'P 1'
#
loop_
_entity.id
_entity.type
_entity.pdbx_description
1 polymer ?
#
loop_
_entity_poly.entity_id
_entity_poly.type
_entity_poly.pdbx_seq_one_letter_code
_entity_poly.pdbx_strand_id
1 'polypeptide(L)'
;MPLFLELVREVSARDPKLAAEALAGLRAYEQAPRRERPPPKPEVARVRGAALRDHGGDGPPVVLVPSLINPPRILDLDEQVSLTAAIAEVGRNVLLLDWGKADERADLTVAGHIEQLLLPLLRGIGEPVALIGYCLGGTMAIAAANLIAVERVVTLAAPWNFARYPERSQRALQDMWRHSKATAKSLGALPMEVLQAAFWSLDPERTVRKFTEFARLDPDGADARRFVELEEWANEGEPLPYPAAKELVEKLFGCDVPGTGRWTVAGRAANGELDVSALHLTAERDLIAPPQTVAFGEVVAIPSGHVGMIVGSARHRLHDALKAFLAPCR
;
A
#
# COMPACT_ATOMS: atom_id res chain seq x y z
N MET A 1 -14.21 -8.23 -12.48
CA MET A 1 -15.69 -8.33 -12.51
C MET A 1 -16.22 -9.73 -12.17
N PRO A 2 -15.86 -10.88 -12.83
CA PRO A 2 -16.42 -12.19 -12.50
C PRO A 2 -16.26 -12.60 -11.02
N LEU A 3 -15.10 -12.37 -10.42
CA LEU A 3 -14.82 -12.67 -9.01
C LEU A 3 -15.69 -11.87 -8.04
N PHE A 4 -16.04 -10.63 -8.38
CA PHE A 4 -16.95 -9.83 -7.56
C PHE A 4 -18.39 -10.36 -7.61
N LEU A 5 -18.86 -10.80 -8.80
CA LEU A 5 -20.18 -11.41 -8.92
C LEU A 5 -20.30 -12.71 -8.12
N GLU A 6 -19.23 -13.50 -8.09
CA GLU A 6 -19.17 -14.70 -7.24
C GLU A 6 -19.25 -14.34 -5.75
N LEU A 7 -18.51 -13.31 -5.32
CA LEU A 7 -18.57 -12.80 -3.95
C LEU A 7 -19.99 -12.34 -3.59
N VAL A 8 -20.66 -11.59 -4.48
CA VAL A 8 -22.05 -11.17 -4.28
C VAL A 8 -22.94 -12.38 -4.12
N ARG A 9 -22.81 -13.41 -4.98
CA ARG A 9 -23.56 -14.64 -4.90
C ARG A 9 -23.39 -15.35 -3.56
N GLU A 10 -22.15 -15.45 -3.08
CA GLU A 10 -21.84 -16.11 -1.81
C GLU A 10 -22.39 -15.34 -0.60
N VAL A 11 -22.12 -14.03 -0.52
CA VAL A 11 -22.52 -13.17 0.61
C VAL A 11 -24.05 -13.02 0.68
N SER A 12 -24.71 -12.98 -0.46
CA SER A 12 -26.17 -12.78 -0.55
C SER A 12 -26.98 -14.05 -0.78
N ALA A 13 -26.37 -15.23 -0.63
CA ALA A 13 -27.04 -16.52 -0.88
C ALA A 13 -28.38 -16.71 -0.14
N ARG A 14 -28.54 -16.03 1.02
CA ARG A 14 -29.76 -16.05 1.85
C ARG A 14 -30.50 -14.71 1.88
N ASP A 15 -30.04 -13.72 1.12
CA ASP A 15 -30.61 -12.38 1.06
C ASP A 15 -30.68 -11.87 -0.40
N PRO A 16 -31.72 -12.24 -1.16
CA PRO A 16 -31.90 -11.79 -2.54
C PRO A 16 -32.01 -10.27 -2.67
N LYS A 17 -32.47 -9.57 -1.62
CA LYS A 17 -32.56 -8.10 -1.62
C LYS A 17 -31.16 -7.49 -1.61
N LEU A 18 -30.26 -7.99 -0.75
CA LEU A 18 -28.86 -7.55 -0.72
C LEU A 18 -28.19 -7.78 -2.08
N ALA A 19 -28.43 -8.92 -2.72
CA ALA A 19 -27.93 -9.19 -4.06
C ALA A 19 -28.39 -8.15 -5.08
N ALA A 20 -29.70 -7.87 -5.13
CA ALA A 20 -30.27 -6.90 -6.05
C ALA A 20 -29.72 -5.49 -5.82
N GLU A 21 -29.60 -5.05 -4.55
CA GLU A 21 -29.06 -3.75 -4.18
C GLU A 21 -27.56 -3.64 -4.55
N ALA A 22 -26.76 -4.67 -4.27
CA ALA A 22 -25.33 -4.69 -4.63
C ALA A 22 -25.11 -4.64 -6.14
N LEU A 23 -25.92 -5.38 -6.92
CA LEU A 23 -25.85 -5.34 -8.39
C LEU A 23 -26.30 -3.99 -8.97
N ALA A 24 -27.31 -3.36 -8.36
CA ALA A 24 -27.70 -2.00 -8.72
C ALA A 24 -26.56 -1.01 -8.47
N GLY A 25 -25.88 -1.12 -7.31
CA GLY A 25 -24.71 -0.29 -6.99
C GLY A 25 -23.53 -0.54 -7.93
N LEU A 26 -23.30 -1.78 -8.30
CA LEU A 26 -22.26 -2.11 -9.28
C LEU A 26 -22.55 -1.47 -10.65
N ARG A 27 -23.79 -1.54 -11.12
CA ARG A 27 -24.20 -0.87 -12.39
C ARG A 27 -24.05 0.64 -12.31
N ALA A 28 -24.45 1.25 -11.19
CA ALA A 28 -24.25 2.67 -10.96
C ALA A 28 -22.77 3.04 -11.00
N TYR A 29 -21.90 2.24 -10.39
CA TYR A 29 -20.46 2.42 -10.46
C TYR A 29 -19.90 2.28 -11.88
N GLU A 30 -20.35 1.28 -12.64
CA GLU A 30 -19.92 1.11 -14.05
C GLU A 30 -20.30 2.29 -14.94
N GLN A 31 -21.44 2.92 -14.67
CA GLN A 31 -21.98 4.06 -15.41
C GLN A 31 -21.49 5.42 -14.89
N ALA A 32 -20.91 5.45 -13.70
CA ALA A 32 -20.45 6.70 -13.08
C ALA A 32 -19.35 7.36 -13.92
N PRO A 33 -19.33 8.69 -14.03
CA PRO A 33 -18.29 9.41 -14.75
C PRO A 33 -16.93 9.19 -14.09
N ARG A 34 -15.89 9.05 -14.93
CA ARG A 34 -14.50 8.93 -14.47
C ARG A 34 -13.81 10.28 -14.55
N ARG A 35 -13.05 10.63 -13.52
CA ARG A 35 -12.25 11.85 -13.56
C ARG A 35 -11.08 11.66 -14.51
N GLU A 36 -10.81 12.68 -15.31
CA GLU A 36 -9.57 12.74 -16.09
C GLU A 36 -8.39 12.85 -15.14
N ARG A 37 -7.38 12.05 -15.39
CA ARG A 37 -6.20 12.04 -14.53
C ARG A 37 -5.27 13.18 -14.89
N PRO A 38 -4.72 13.87 -13.89
CA PRO A 38 -3.67 14.83 -14.13
C PRO A 38 -2.45 14.13 -14.73
N PRO A 39 -1.64 14.84 -15.51
CA PRO A 39 -0.37 14.30 -15.99
C PRO A 39 0.52 13.89 -14.82
N PRO A 40 1.39 12.88 -15.01
CA PRO A 40 2.34 12.48 -13.98
C PRO A 40 3.20 13.66 -13.53
N LYS A 41 3.50 13.74 -12.23
CA LYS A 41 4.43 14.71 -11.68
C LYS A 41 5.82 14.57 -12.31
N PRO A 42 6.63 15.65 -12.33
CA PRO A 42 7.97 15.63 -12.89
C PRO A 42 8.83 14.50 -12.32
N GLU A 43 9.58 13.85 -13.19
CA GLU A 43 10.52 12.82 -12.81
C GLU A 43 11.88 13.45 -12.49
N VAL A 44 12.45 13.10 -11.32
CA VAL A 44 13.76 13.58 -10.90
C VAL A 44 14.85 12.51 -10.96
N ALA A 45 14.47 11.24 -10.88
CA ALA A 45 15.40 10.12 -11.01
C ALA A 45 14.66 8.87 -11.51
N ARG A 46 15.37 8.03 -12.25
CA ARG A 46 14.86 6.74 -12.74
C ARG A 46 15.90 5.65 -12.64
N VAL A 47 15.46 4.46 -12.26
CA VAL A 47 16.25 3.23 -12.31
C VAL A 47 15.36 2.13 -12.88
N ARG A 48 15.70 1.60 -14.04
CA ARG A 48 14.80 0.73 -14.82
C ARG A 48 13.43 1.41 -15.01
N GLY A 49 12.32 0.74 -14.68
CA GLY A 49 10.98 1.33 -14.72
C GLY A 49 10.62 2.19 -13.52
N ALA A 50 11.33 2.05 -12.39
CA ALA A 50 11.03 2.81 -11.18
C ALA A 50 11.52 4.24 -11.25
N ALA A 51 10.69 5.20 -10.82
CA ALA A 51 11.00 6.63 -10.86
C ALA A 51 10.67 7.33 -9.56
N LEU A 52 11.47 8.31 -9.16
CA LEU A 52 11.10 9.30 -8.16
C LEU A 52 10.45 10.49 -8.85
N ARG A 53 9.26 10.87 -8.37
CA ARG A 53 8.50 12.00 -8.88
C ARG A 53 8.43 13.11 -7.85
N ASP A 54 8.67 14.33 -8.31
CA ASP A 54 8.64 15.53 -7.48
C ASP A 54 7.21 15.99 -7.22
N HIS A 55 6.82 15.95 -5.96
CA HIS A 55 5.51 16.42 -5.47
C HIS A 55 5.62 17.78 -4.77
N GLY A 56 6.78 18.43 -4.86
CA GLY A 56 7.00 19.80 -4.39
C GLY A 56 7.48 19.89 -2.94
N GLY A 57 7.65 21.15 -2.50
CA GLY A 57 8.23 21.53 -1.21
C GLY A 57 9.71 21.89 -1.33
N ASP A 58 10.20 22.69 -0.37
CA ASP A 58 11.53 23.30 -0.39
C ASP A 58 12.31 22.95 0.89
N GLY A 59 12.76 21.79 1.07
CA GLY A 59 13.48 21.43 2.30
C GLY A 59 14.18 20.10 2.19
N PRO A 60 14.60 19.51 3.33
CA PRO A 60 15.21 18.20 3.32
C PRO A 60 14.30 17.15 2.70
N PRO A 61 14.83 16.22 1.89
CA PRO A 61 14.03 15.31 1.11
C PRO A 61 13.32 14.26 1.96
N VAL A 62 12.07 14.01 1.59
CA VAL A 62 11.24 12.88 2.08
C VAL A 62 10.91 11.98 0.90
N VAL A 63 11.22 10.70 1.00
CA VAL A 63 10.83 9.72 -0.01
C VAL A 63 9.66 8.87 0.50
N LEU A 64 8.53 8.96 -0.20
CA LEU A 64 7.37 8.10 0.02
C LEU A 64 7.54 6.80 -0.76
N VAL A 65 7.50 5.68 -0.05
CA VAL A 65 7.65 4.33 -0.61
C VAL A 65 6.30 3.62 -0.56
N PRO A 66 5.58 3.52 -1.68
CA PRO A 66 4.28 2.84 -1.75
C PRO A 66 4.43 1.32 -1.77
N SER A 67 3.32 0.60 -1.62
CA SER A 67 3.26 -0.83 -1.86
C SER A 67 3.61 -1.18 -3.31
N LEU A 68 4.01 -2.43 -3.56
CA LEU A 68 4.25 -2.97 -4.91
C LEU A 68 2.97 -3.30 -5.69
N ILE A 69 1.82 -3.27 -5.04
CA ILE A 69 0.55 -3.81 -5.57
C ILE A 69 -0.29 -2.70 -6.20
N ASN A 70 -0.74 -1.74 -5.41
CA ASN A 70 -1.61 -0.67 -5.89
C ASN A 70 -0.80 0.57 -6.30
N PRO A 71 -1.34 1.40 -7.21
CA PRO A 71 -0.66 2.61 -7.66
C PRO A 71 -0.33 3.58 -6.52
N PRO A 72 0.79 4.33 -6.61
CA PRO A 72 1.22 5.27 -5.56
C PRO A 72 0.26 6.44 -5.35
N ARG A 73 -0.65 6.70 -6.30
CA ARG A 73 -1.55 7.86 -6.31
C ARG A 73 -2.49 7.96 -5.10
N ILE A 74 -2.68 6.89 -4.32
CA ILE A 74 -3.45 6.97 -3.07
C ILE A 74 -2.83 7.95 -2.07
N LEU A 75 -1.53 8.17 -2.17
CA LEU A 75 -0.78 9.09 -1.32
C LEU A 75 -0.86 10.56 -1.82
N ASP A 76 -1.43 10.76 -3.02
CA ASP A 76 -1.70 12.06 -3.62
C ASP A 76 -2.94 11.95 -4.54
N LEU A 77 -4.11 11.73 -3.92
CA LEU A 77 -5.31 11.34 -4.65
C LEU A 77 -5.96 12.54 -5.35
N ASP A 78 -6.14 13.65 -4.63
CA ASP A 78 -6.70 14.90 -5.11
C ASP A 78 -6.26 16.08 -4.21
N GLU A 79 -6.69 17.31 -4.55
CA GLU A 79 -6.33 18.52 -3.80
C GLU A 79 -6.80 18.51 -2.33
N GLN A 80 -7.82 17.73 -1.98
CA GLN A 80 -8.36 17.61 -0.62
C GLN A 80 -7.75 16.43 0.15
N VAL A 81 -7.25 15.44 -0.59
CA VAL A 81 -6.72 14.19 -0.05
C VAL A 81 -5.34 13.95 -0.66
N SER A 82 -4.36 14.66 -0.11
CA SER A 82 -2.96 14.56 -0.51
C SER A 82 -2.07 14.47 0.73
N LEU A 83 -1.44 13.31 0.91
CA LEU A 83 -0.42 13.13 1.94
C LEU A 83 0.87 13.87 1.54
N THR A 84 1.19 13.90 0.24
CA THR A 84 2.37 14.61 -0.28
C THR A 84 2.28 16.11 0.01
N ALA A 85 1.11 16.72 -0.24
CA ALA A 85 0.89 18.13 0.07
C ALA A 85 1.00 18.40 1.58
N ALA A 86 0.42 17.56 2.44
CA ALA A 86 0.50 17.72 3.88
C ALA A 86 1.94 17.62 4.42
N ILE A 87 2.82 16.83 3.77
CA ILE A 87 4.25 16.75 4.12
C ILE A 87 5.02 17.95 3.57
N ALA A 88 4.71 18.42 2.37
CA ALA A 88 5.33 19.63 1.80
C ALA A 88 5.05 20.87 2.66
N GLU A 89 3.85 20.99 3.23
CA GLU A 89 3.46 22.08 4.15
C GLU A 89 4.34 22.17 5.42
N VAL A 90 5.01 21.09 5.82
CA VAL A 90 5.97 21.13 6.95
C VAL A 90 7.40 21.46 6.53
N GLY A 91 7.58 21.96 5.30
CA GLY A 91 8.89 22.40 4.80
C GLY A 91 9.78 21.22 4.38
N ARG A 92 9.19 20.19 3.77
CA ARG A 92 9.93 19.05 3.19
C ARG A 92 9.80 19.02 1.69
N ASN A 93 10.85 18.64 0.99
CA ASN A 93 10.81 18.30 -0.43
C ASN A 93 10.30 16.86 -0.58
N VAL A 94 9.16 16.65 -1.22
CA VAL A 94 8.47 15.38 -1.25
C VAL A 94 8.67 14.67 -2.58
N LEU A 95 9.30 13.50 -2.50
CA LEU A 95 9.52 12.60 -3.63
C LEU A 95 8.65 11.35 -3.45
N LEU A 96 7.79 11.06 -4.41
CA LEU A 96 6.97 9.85 -4.40
C LEU A 96 7.54 8.82 -5.38
N LEU A 97 7.80 7.64 -4.88
CA LEU A 97 8.27 6.51 -5.69
C LEU A 97 7.12 5.93 -6.50
N ASP A 98 7.33 5.83 -7.80
CA ASP A 98 6.53 5.08 -8.76
C ASP A 98 7.33 3.85 -9.18
N TRP A 99 6.83 2.65 -8.88
CA TRP A 99 7.55 1.41 -9.19
C TRP A 99 7.58 1.07 -10.68
N GLY A 100 6.83 1.78 -11.51
CA GLY A 100 6.69 1.49 -12.93
C GLY A 100 5.93 0.19 -13.20
N LYS A 101 6.01 -0.27 -14.44
CA LYS A 101 5.29 -1.46 -14.90
C LYS A 101 5.90 -2.76 -14.38
N ALA A 102 5.05 -3.76 -14.17
CA ALA A 102 5.47 -5.06 -13.63
C ALA A 102 6.45 -5.80 -14.54
N ASP A 103 6.34 -5.67 -15.86
CA ASP A 103 7.22 -6.30 -16.84
C ASP A 103 8.66 -5.77 -16.76
N GLU A 104 8.86 -4.49 -16.46
CA GLU A 104 10.18 -3.87 -16.30
C GLU A 104 10.92 -4.33 -15.03
N ARG A 105 10.23 -5.03 -14.11
CA ARG A 105 10.74 -5.56 -12.83
C ARG A 105 10.36 -7.03 -12.59
N ALA A 106 10.05 -7.75 -13.67
CA ALA A 106 9.49 -9.12 -13.64
C ALA A 106 10.43 -10.15 -12.98
N ASP A 107 11.73 -9.90 -12.98
CA ASP A 107 12.78 -10.74 -12.38
C ASP A 107 13.00 -10.48 -10.87
N LEU A 108 12.40 -9.42 -10.29
CA LEU A 108 12.73 -8.96 -8.96
C LEU A 108 11.87 -9.63 -7.88
N THR A 109 12.52 -10.03 -6.80
CA THR A 109 11.90 -10.38 -5.51
C THR A 109 11.55 -9.09 -4.74
N VAL A 110 10.89 -9.17 -3.60
CA VAL A 110 10.68 -7.99 -2.71
C VAL A 110 12.03 -7.39 -2.31
N ALA A 111 12.96 -8.23 -1.87
CA ALA A 111 14.34 -7.81 -1.58
C ALA A 111 15.04 -7.22 -2.82
N GLY A 112 14.83 -7.81 -3.99
CA GLY A 112 15.38 -7.33 -5.25
C GLY A 112 14.87 -5.94 -5.65
N HIS A 113 13.60 -5.60 -5.37
CA HIS A 113 13.08 -4.24 -5.58
C HIS A 113 13.80 -3.22 -4.68
N ILE A 114 14.11 -3.60 -3.44
CA ILE A 114 14.90 -2.73 -2.55
C ILE A 114 16.31 -2.56 -3.10
N GLU A 115 16.99 -3.66 -3.39
CA GLU A 115 18.39 -3.68 -3.77
C GLU A 115 18.65 -2.99 -5.12
N GLN A 116 17.84 -3.31 -6.14
CA GLN A 116 18.12 -2.90 -7.52
C GLN A 116 17.37 -1.63 -7.94
N LEU A 117 16.33 -1.20 -7.21
CA LEU A 117 15.54 -0.03 -7.56
C LEU A 117 15.58 1.03 -6.44
N LEU A 118 15.12 0.70 -5.23
CA LEU A 118 14.99 1.68 -4.16
C LEU A 118 16.35 2.23 -3.70
N LEU A 119 17.31 1.38 -3.37
CA LEU A 119 18.62 1.82 -2.89
C LEU A 119 19.39 2.68 -3.91
N PRO A 120 19.45 2.35 -5.21
CA PRO A 120 20.06 3.23 -6.20
C PRO A 120 19.37 4.59 -6.32
N LEU A 121 18.02 4.63 -6.30
CA LEU A 121 17.27 5.88 -6.32
C LEU A 121 17.57 6.75 -5.10
N LEU A 122 17.59 6.17 -3.90
CA LEU A 122 17.89 6.88 -2.66
C LEU A 122 19.33 7.43 -2.65
N ARG A 123 20.30 6.63 -3.11
CA ARG A 123 21.71 7.08 -3.23
C ARG A 123 21.87 8.22 -4.23
N GLY A 124 21.05 8.23 -5.28
CA GLY A 124 21.06 9.27 -6.30
C GLY A 124 20.63 10.66 -5.79
N ILE A 125 19.94 10.75 -4.64
CA ILE A 125 19.54 12.02 -4.02
C ILE A 125 20.78 12.73 -3.43
N GLY A 126 21.79 12.01 -2.97
CA GLY A 126 23.06 12.57 -2.54
C GLY A 126 23.08 13.10 -1.10
N GLU A 127 21.98 13.02 -0.38
CA GLU A 127 21.87 13.42 1.03
C GLU A 127 20.95 12.44 1.79
N PRO A 128 21.04 12.36 3.14
CA PRO A 128 20.14 11.54 3.94
C PRO A 128 18.70 11.99 3.80
N VAL A 129 17.81 11.05 3.54
CA VAL A 129 16.37 11.29 3.36
C VAL A 129 15.56 10.77 4.55
N ALA A 130 14.43 11.39 4.83
CA ALA A 130 13.41 10.74 5.63
C ALA A 130 12.63 9.76 4.74
N LEU A 131 12.43 8.52 5.21
CA LEU A 131 11.65 7.51 4.50
C LEU A 131 10.26 7.42 5.10
N ILE A 132 9.22 7.43 4.27
CA ILE A 132 7.85 7.15 4.69
C ILE A 132 7.32 6.00 3.85
N GLY A 133 7.16 4.82 4.45
CA GLY A 133 6.67 3.64 3.74
C GLY A 133 5.23 3.29 4.05
N TYR A 134 4.40 3.05 3.03
CA TYR A 134 3.00 2.64 3.17
C TYR A 134 2.83 1.16 2.86
N CYS A 135 2.13 0.43 3.75
CA CYS A 135 1.87 -1.00 3.59
C CYS A 135 3.19 -1.78 3.42
N LEU A 136 3.31 -2.66 2.43
CA LEU A 136 4.56 -3.36 2.11
C LEU A 136 5.74 -2.39 1.84
N GLY A 137 5.45 -1.18 1.35
CA GLY A 137 6.46 -0.13 1.21
C GLY A 137 7.12 0.27 2.53
N GLY A 138 6.40 0.19 3.65
CA GLY A 138 6.97 0.41 4.97
C GLY A 138 7.93 -0.70 5.41
N THR A 139 7.60 -1.96 5.14
CA THR A 139 8.51 -3.09 5.31
C THR A 139 9.80 -2.88 4.50
N MET A 140 9.65 -2.42 3.25
CA MET A 140 10.77 -2.14 2.37
C MET A 140 11.60 -0.92 2.83
N ALA A 141 10.96 0.12 3.37
CA ALA A 141 11.63 1.30 3.91
C ALA A 141 12.47 0.96 5.15
N ILE A 142 11.94 0.13 6.07
CA ILE A 142 12.71 -0.39 7.22
C ILE A 142 13.94 -1.15 6.73
N ALA A 143 13.78 -2.06 5.78
CA ALA A 143 14.91 -2.82 5.25
C ALA A 143 15.95 -1.91 4.55
N ALA A 144 15.53 -0.90 3.80
CA ALA A 144 16.44 0.05 3.17
C ALA A 144 17.23 0.86 4.19
N ALA A 145 16.60 1.28 5.31
CA ALA A 145 17.26 2.02 6.38
C ALA A 145 18.37 1.23 7.10
N ASN A 146 18.33 -0.11 7.03
CA ASN A 146 19.44 -0.96 7.51
C ASN A 146 20.67 -0.94 6.57
N LEU A 147 20.53 -0.41 5.35
CA LEU A 147 21.53 -0.56 4.28
C LEU A 147 22.18 0.74 3.87
N ILE A 148 21.51 1.86 4.12
CA ILE A 148 22.00 3.22 3.84
C ILE A 148 21.67 4.15 4.99
N ALA A 149 22.43 5.25 5.10
CA ALA A 149 22.11 6.32 6.06
C ALA A 149 20.80 7.01 5.64
N VAL A 150 19.86 7.10 6.58
CA VAL A 150 18.60 7.84 6.45
C VAL A 150 18.44 8.80 7.63
N GLU A 151 17.66 9.87 7.46
CA GLU A 151 17.41 10.83 8.55
C GLU A 151 16.51 10.20 9.62
N ARG A 152 15.39 9.62 9.18
CA ARG A 152 14.38 8.97 10.02
C ARG A 152 13.47 8.08 9.19
N VAL A 153 12.69 7.22 9.83
CA VAL A 153 11.75 6.32 9.17
C VAL A 153 10.35 6.51 9.73
N VAL A 154 9.36 6.59 8.86
CA VAL A 154 7.95 6.48 9.23
C VAL A 154 7.34 5.31 8.48
N THR A 155 6.53 4.52 9.15
CA THR A 155 5.73 3.49 8.48
C THR A 155 4.24 3.74 8.68
N LEU A 156 3.47 3.58 7.61
CA LEU A 156 2.03 3.75 7.58
C LEU A 156 1.39 2.39 7.31
N ALA A 157 0.68 1.83 8.30
CA ALA A 157 0.00 0.53 8.19
C ALA A 157 0.92 -0.54 7.57
N ALA A 158 2.13 -0.69 8.10
CA ALA A 158 3.16 -1.56 7.54
C ALA A 158 3.44 -2.77 8.42
N PRO A 159 3.37 -4.00 7.89
CA PRO A 159 3.69 -5.19 8.64
C PRO A 159 5.21 -5.42 8.70
N TRP A 160 5.70 -5.92 9.84
CA TRP A 160 7.06 -6.42 10.01
C TRP A 160 7.06 -7.82 10.61
N ASN A 161 6.26 -8.04 11.65
CA ASN A 161 6.12 -9.32 12.34
C ASN A 161 4.99 -10.14 11.70
N PHE A 162 5.25 -10.81 10.59
CA PHE A 162 4.25 -11.53 9.81
C PHE A 162 3.64 -12.73 10.55
N ALA A 163 4.35 -13.33 11.49
CA ALA A 163 3.79 -14.38 12.34
C ALA A 163 2.64 -13.90 13.23
N ARG A 164 2.50 -12.58 13.45
CA ARG A 164 1.43 -11.98 14.26
C ARG A 164 0.13 -11.72 13.49
N TYR A 165 0.06 -12.06 12.21
CA TYR A 165 -1.22 -12.07 11.49
C TYR A 165 -2.17 -13.10 12.10
N PRO A 166 -3.50 -12.83 12.12
CA PRO A 166 -4.49 -13.84 12.53
C PRO A 166 -4.32 -15.13 11.73
N GLU A 167 -4.40 -16.27 12.41
CA GLU A 167 -4.20 -17.59 11.78
C GLU A 167 -5.13 -17.83 10.59
N ARG A 168 -6.38 -17.33 10.68
CA ARG A 168 -7.34 -17.38 9.57
C ARG A 168 -6.81 -16.68 8.32
N SER A 169 -6.22 -15.49 8.48
CA SER A 169 -5.66 -14.71 7.36
C SER A 169 -4.44 -15.40 6.76
N GLN A 170 -3.58 -15.97 7.60
CA GLN A 170 -2.41 -16.74 7.14
C GLN A 170 -2.84 -17.97 6.34
N ARG A 171 -3.81 -18.74 6.84
CA ARG A 171 -4.35 -19.91 6.12
C ARG A 171 -4.99 -19.52 4.79
N ALA A 172 -5.83 -18.48 4.77
CA ALA A 172 -6.47 -18.02 3.54
C ALA A 172 -5.44 -17.61 2.47
N LEU A 173 -4.38 -16.90 2.88
CA LEU A 173 -3.28 -16.53 1.97
C LEU A 173 -2.52 -17.75 1.45
N GLN A 174 -2.23 -18.74 2.31
CA GLN A 174 -1.56 -19.97 1.91
C GLN A 174 -2.41 -20.80 0.94
N ASP A 175 -3.72 -20.87 1.18
CA ASP A 175 -4.66 -21.57 0.30
C ASP A 175 -4.76 -20.88 -1.06
N MET A 176 -4.90 -19.56 -1.07
CA MET A 176 -4.86 -18.78 -2.31
C MET A 176 -3.57 -19.03 -3.09
N TRP A 177 -2.43 -18.99 -2.41
CA TRP A 177 -1.13 -19.24 -3.06
C TRP A 177 -0.99 -20.65 -3.61
N ARG A 178 -1.44 -21.65 -2.86
CA ARG A 178 -1.41 -23.05 -3.31
C ARG A 178 -2.19 -23.24 -4.62
N HIS A 179 -3.33 -22.57 -4.77
CA HIS A 179 -4.15 -22.65 -5.97
C HIS A 179 -3.63 -21.80 -7.14
N SER A 180 -2.99 -20.67 -6.86
CA SER A 180 -2.55 -19.72 -7.90
C SER A 180 -1.08 -19.87 -8.31
N LYS A 181 -0.23 -20.50 -7.48
CA LYS A 181 1.23 -20.54 -7.66
C LYS A 181 1.67 -21.07 -9.03
N ALA A 182 1.07 -22.17 -9.50
CA ALA A 182 1.47 -22.78 -10.78
C ALA A 182 1.13 -21.84 -11.95
N THR A 183 -0.06 -21.24 -11.94
CA THR A 183 -0.51 -20.27 -12.93
C THR A 183 0.34 -18.99 -12.87
N ALA A 184 0.57 -18.45 -11.69
CA ALA A 184 1.42 -17.28 -11.51
C ALA A 184 2.85 -17.51 -12.02
N LYS A 185 3.40 -18.71 -11.80
CA LYS A 185 4.72 -19.09 -12.35
C LYS A 185 4.72 -19.12 -13.88
N SER A 186 3.68 -19.69 -14.48
CA SER A 186 3.54 -19.75 -15.95
C SER A 186 3.36 -18.38 -16.58
N LEU A 187 2.62 -17.48 -15.91
CA LEU A 187 2.40 -16.11 -16.35
C LEU A 187 3.58 -15.16 -16.06
N GLY A 188 4.51 -15.57 -15.20
CA GLY A 188 5.60 -14.71 -14.71
C GLY A 188 5.17 -13.70 -13.63
N ALA A 189 3.87 -13.65 -13.27
CA ALA A 189 3.34 -12.74 -12.28
C ALA A 189 2.08 -13.30 -11.62
N LEU A 190 1.77 -12.86 -10.41
CA LEU A 190 0.48 -13.07 -9.74
C LEU A 190 -0.49 -11.98 -10.23
N PRO A 191 -1.58 -12.35 -10.91
CA PRO A 191 -2.54 -11.38 -11.46
C PRO A 191 -3.16 -10.50 -10.38
N MET A 192 -3.46 -9.25 -10.74
CA MET A 192 -4.08 -8.28 -9.82
C MET A 192 -5.45 -8.76 -9.32
N GLU A 193 -6.22 -9.45 -10.16
CA GLU A 193 -7.53 -9.99 -9.81
C GLU A 193 -7.47 -11.02 -8.66
N VAL A 194 -6.38 -11.80 -8.61
CA VAL A 194 -6.14 -12.77 -7.52
C VAL A 194 -5.81 -12.02 -6.22
N LEU A 195 -4.96 -11.00 -6.29
CA LEU A 195 -4.65 -10.16 -5.15
C LEU A 195 -5.89 -9.43 -4.63
N GLN A 196 -6.69 -8.92 -5.53
CA GLN A 196 -7.93 -8.22 -5.19
C GLN A 196 -8.96 -9.15 -4.54
N ALA A 197 -9.13 -10.35 -5.06
CA ALA A 197 -10.00 -11.35 -4.43
C ALA A 197 -9.53 -11.68 -3.01
N ALA A 198 -8.22 -11.77 -2.78
CA ALA A 198 -7.66 -11.96 -1.46
C ALA A 198 -7.99 -10.79 -0.51
N PHE A 199 -7.90 -9.53 -0.97
CA PHE A 199 -8.31 -8.37 -0.16
C PHE A 199 -9.82 -8.37 0.13
N TRP A 200 -10.66 -8.70 -0.82
CA TRP A 200 -12.11 -8.79 -0.62
C TRP A 200 -12.49 -9.88 0.39
N SER A 201 -11.75 -10.98 0.44
CA SER A 201 -11.99 -12.07 1.37
C SER A 201 -11.70 -11.73 2.84
N LEU A 202 -11.01 -10.62 3.11
CA LEU A 202 -10.79 -10.14 4.48
C LEU A 202 -12.07 -9.65 5.15
N ASP A 203 -12.97 -9.01 4.36
CA ASP A 203 -14.30 -8.57 4.81
C ASP A 203 -15.28 -8.63 3.62
N PRO A 204 -15.79 -9.83 3.31
CA PRO A 204 -16.67 -10.03 2.16
C PRO A 204 -17.98 -9.25 2.26
N GLU A 205 -18.58 -9.21 3.46
CA GLU A 205 -19.84 -8.50 3.68
C GLU A 205 -19.69 -7.00 3.44
N ARG A 206 -18.66 -6.40 3.99
CA ARG A 206 -18.36 -4.97 3.77
C ARG A 206 -18.09 -4.68 2.30
N THR A 207 -17.37 -5.58 1.62
CA THR A 207 -17.05 -5.45 0.19
C THR A 207 -18.33 -5.42 -0.66
N VAL A 208 -19.34 -6.21 -0.33
CA VAL A 208 -20.64 -6.20 -1.03
C VAL A 208 -21.46 -4.97 -0.62
N ARG A 209 -21.56 -4.68 0.68
CA ARG A 209 -22.38 -3.56 1.21
C ARG A 209 -21.94 -2.19 0.72
N LYS A 210 -20.64 -1.96 0.50
CA LYS A 210 -20.17 -0.66 0.00
C LYS A 210 -20.81 -0.26 -1.35
N PHE A 211 -21.15 -1.24 -2.19
CA PHE A 211 -21.87 -0.97 -3.44
C PHE A 211 -23.36 -0.69 -3.20
N THR A 212 -23.99 -1.33 -2.20
CA THR A 212 -25.37 -0.97 -1.83
C THR A 212 -25.45 0.45 -1.26
N GLU A 213 -24.44 0.87 -0.50
CA GLU A 213 -24.33 2.23 0.02
C GLU A 213 -24.08 3.23 -1.12
N PHE A 214 -23.21 2.90 -2.05
CA PHE A 214 -22.92 3.73 -3.22
C PHE A 214 -24.17 3.99 -4.08
N ALA A 215 -25.03 3.00 -4.29
CA ALA A 215 -26.27 3.16 -5.04
C ALA A 215 -27.24 4.20 -4.43
N ARG A 216 -27.02 4.57 -3.17
CA ARG A 216 -27.86 5.54 -2.44
C ARG A 216 -27.28 6.95 -2.40
N LEU A 217 -26.03 7.11 -2.88
CA LEU A 217 -25.38 8.42 -2.95
C LEU A 217 -25.98 9.26 -4.09
N ASP A 218 -25.87 10.56 -3.94
CA ASP A 218 -26.09 11.48 -5.06
C ASP A 218 -25.01 11.21 -6.13
N PRO A 219 -25.39 10.83 -7.35
CA PRO A 219 -24.42 10.49 -8.41
C PRO A 219 -23.45 11.63 -8.74
N ASP A 220 -23.90 12.88 -8.58
CA ASP A 220 -23.10 14.08 -8.83
C ASP A 220 -22.41 14.60 -7.55
N GLY A 221 -22.60 13.91 -6.45
CA GLY A 221 -22.05 14.27 -5.13
C GLY A 221 -20.56 14.00 -4.99
N ALA A 222 -19.91 14.70 -4.06
CA ALA A 222 -18.48 14.50 -3.79
C ALA A 222 -18.17 13.09 -3.26
N ASP A 223 -19.08 12.50 -2.48
CA ASP A 223 -18.89 11.16 -1.92
C ASP A 223 -18.98 10.08 -2.99
N ALA A 224 -19.87 10.24 -3.98
CA ALA A 224 -19.94 9.32 -5.12
C ALA A 224 -18.68 9.39 -5.97
N ARG A 225 -18.20 10.60 -6.28
CA ARG A 225 -16.93 10.78 -7.01
C ARG A 225 -15.75 10.15 -6.27
N ARG A 226 -15.66 10.38 -4.96
CA ARG A 226 -14.59 9.79 -4.12
C ARG A 226 -14.65 8.27 -4.07
N PHE A 227 -15.85 7.70 -3.98
CA PHE A 227 -16.03 6.25 -4.05
C PHE A 227 -15.49 5.69 -5.37
N VAL A 228 -15.86 6.31 -6.50
CA VAL A 228 -15.40 5.90 -7.82
C VAL A 228 -13.88 5.96 -7.93
N GLU A 229 -13.25 7.04 -7.49
CA GLU A 229 -11.78 7.17 -7.50
C GLU A 229 -11.08 6.12 -6.67
N LEU A 230 -11.62 5.79 -5.49
CA LEU A 230 -11.05 4.76 -4.62
C LEU A 230 -11.20 3.36 -5.19
N GLU A 231 -12.37 3.04 -5.78
CA GLU A 231 -12.57 1.74 -6.44
C GLU A 231 -11.69 1.61 -7.69
N GLU A 232 -11.54 2.67 -8.47
CA GLU A 232 -10.61 2.70 -9.60
C GLU A 232 -9.18 2.45 -9.14
N TRP A 233 -8.72 3.18 -8.11
CA TRP A 233 -7.40 2.95 -7.54
C TRP A 233 -7.23 1.51 -7.04
N ALA A 234 -8.21 0.96 -6.34
CA ALA A 234 -8.16 -0.39 -5.82
C ALA A 234 -8.12 -1.46 -6.92
N ASN A 235 -8.75 -1.18 -8.07
CA ASN A 235 -8.80 -2.08 -9.23
C ASN A 235 -7.62 -1.90 -10.20
N GLU A 236 -6.86 -0.81 -10.07
CA GLU A 236 -5.70 -0.51 -10.89
C GLU A 236 -4.42 -0.89 -10.16
N GLY A 237 -4.08 -2.12 -10.17
CA GLY A 237 -2.79 -2.56 -9.67
C GLY A 237 -1.98 -3.16 -10.81
N GLU A 238 -0.67 -3.11 -10.66
CA GLU A 238 0.21 -3.91 -11.49
C GLU A 238 0.19 -5.37 -10.97
N PRO A 239 0.23 -6.37 -11.84
CA PRO A 239 0.42 -7.74 -11.39
C PRO A 239 1.73 -7.84 -10.62
N LEU A 240 1.73 -8.60 -9.53
CA LEU A 240 2.93 -8.74 -8.71
C LEU A 240 3.88 -9.74 -9.38
N PRO A 241 5.13 -9.36 -9.73
CA PRO A 241 6.10 -10.27 -10.32
C PRO A 241 6.20 -11.60 -9.55
N TYR A 242 6.24 -12.72 -10.25
CA TYR A 242 6.25 -14.04 -9.62
C TYR A 242 7.33 -14.19 -8.53
N PRO A 243 8.59 -13.74 -8.72
CA PRO A 243 9.60 -13.81 -7.66
C PRO A 243 9.22 -13.00 -6.42
N ALA A 244 8.62 -11.82 -6.59
CA ALA A 244 8.15 -10.99 -5.48
C ALA A 244 6.95 -11.63 -4.77
N ALA A 245 5.97 -12.14 -5.51
CA ALA A 245 4.82 -12.85 -4.94
C ALA A 245 5.27 -14.09 -4.15
N LYS A 246 6.19 -14.87 -4.71
CA LYS A 246 6.77 -16.03 -4.03
C LYS A 246 7.49 -15.65 -2.75
N GLU A 247 8.34 -14.63 -2.77
CA GLU A 247 9.03 -14.18 -1.56
C GLU A 247 8.03 -13.67 -0.52
N LEU A 248 7.08 -12.82 -0.91
CA LEU A 248 6.05 -12.29 -0.02
C LEU A 248 5.31 -13.42 0.69
N VAL A 249 4.78 -14.39 -0.05
CA VAL A 249 3.93 -15.42 0.54
C VAL A 249 4.74 -16.50 1.26
N GLU A 250 5.82 -17.00 0.67
CA GLU A 250 6.55 -18.14 1.24
C GLU A 250 7.55 -17.72 2.32
N LYS A 251 8.22 -16.55 2.17
CA LYS A 251 9.24 -16.13 3.11
C LYS A 251 8.73 -15.13 4.14
N LEU A 252 8.05 -14.04 3.69
CA LEU A 252 7.57 -13.03 4.64
C LEU A 252 6.41 -13.60 5.46
N PHE A 253 5.33 -14.04 4.81
CA PHE A 253 4.18 -14.61 5.52
C PHE A 253 4.45 -16.03 6.06
N GLY A 254 5.06 -16.90 5.25
CA GLY A 254 5.22 -18.31 5.61
C GLY A 254 6.32 -18.58 6.64
N CYS A 255 7.40 -17.81 6.61
CA CYS A 255 8.57 -18.02 7.48
C CYS A 255 8.85 -16.84 8.40
N ASP A 256 8.10 -15.75 8.30
CA ASP A 256 8.30 -14.51 9.06
C ASP A 256 9.78 -14.08 9.09
N VAL A 257 10.44 -14.09 7.92
CA VAL A 257 11.87 -13.77 7.88
C VAL A 257 12.18 -12.36 8.38
N PRO A 258 11.32 -11.31 8.22
CA PRO A 258 11.55 -10.01 8.83
C PRO A 258 11.43 -10.06 10.36
N GLY A 259 10.33 -10.59 10.89
CA GLY A 259 10.08 -10.64 12.34
C GLY A 259 11.08 -11.51 13.10
N THR A 260 11.69 -12.50 12.45
CA THR A 260 12.74 -13.37 13.00
C THR A 260 14.16 -12.88 12.75
N GLY A 261 14.34 -11.71 12.11
CA GLY A 261 15.66 -11.15 11.80
C GLY A 261 16.47 -11.94 10.75
N ARG A 262 15.80 -12.82 9.98
CA ARG A 262 16.44 -13.67 8.96
C ARG A 262 16.26 -13.15 7.53
N TRP A 263 15.57 -12.01 7.36
CA TRP A 263 15.42 -11.43 6.05
C TRP A 263 16.72 -10.76 5.60
N THR A 264 17.24 -11.18 4.47
CA THR A 264 18.46 -10.63 3.87
C THR A 264 18.12 -9.81 2.63
N VAL A 265 18.65 -8.60 2.57
CA VAL A 265 18.57 -7.68 1.43
C VAL A 265 20.00 -7.22 1.12
N ALA A 266 20.42 -7.29 -0.13
CA ALA A 266 21.79 -6.98 -0.56
C ALA A 266 22.87 -7.70 0.30
N GLY A 267 22.62 -8.94 0.68
CA GLY A 267 23.52 -9.76 1.48
C GLY A 267 23.61 -9.39 2.96
N ARG A 268 22.82 -8.45 3.46
CA ARG A 268 22.80 -8.01 4.87
C ARG A 268 21.44 -8.32 5.51
N ALA A 269 21.45 -8.68 6.78
CA ALA A 269 20.23 -8.89 7.53
C ALA A 269 19.50 -7.55 7.73
N ALA A 270 18.20 -7.56 7.52
CA ALA A 270 17.32 -6.43 7.82
C ALA A 270 16.66 -6.64 9.18
N ASN A 271 16.76 -5.65 10.06
CA ASN A 271 16.20 -5.65 11.41
C ASN A 271 15.02 -4.71 11.50
N GLY A 272 14.04 -5.05 12.34
CA GLY A 272 12.89 -4.18 12.61
C GLY A 272 13.20 -3.06 13.61
N GLU A 273 14.25 -3.19 14.39
CA GLU A 273 14.80 -2.15 15.26
C GLU A 273 15.85 -1.35 14.48
N LEU A 274 15.71 -0.04 14.44
CA LEU A 274 16.54 0.86 13.66
C LEU A 274 17.40 1.74 14.56
N ASP A 275 18.61 2.05 14.13
CA ASP A 275 19.53 2.98 14.81
C ASP A 275 19.14 4.46 14.63
N VAL A 276 18.08 4.73 13.88
CA VAL A 276 17.51 6.06 13.62
C VAL A 276 16.11 6.19 14.21
N SER A 277 15.67 7.42 14.44
CA SER A 277 14.30 7.67 14.91
C SER A 277 13.27 7.05 13.97
N ALA A 278 12.39 6.23 14.51
CA ALA A 278 11.33 5.55 13.76
C ALA A 278 9.96 5.80 14.41
N LEU A 279 8.95 6.11 13.58
CA LEU A 279 7.55 6.27 13.98
C LEU A 279 6.69 5.30 13.17
N HIS A 280 5.89 4.49 13.86
CA HIS A 280 4.99 3.54 13.23
C HIS A 280 3.53 3.97 13.43
N LEU A 281 2.87 4.36 12.34
CA LEU A 281 1.46 4.75 12.35
C LEU A 281 0.61 3.54 11.93
N THR A 282 -0.16 3.01 12.87
CA THR A 282 -1.02 1.85 12.65
C THR A 282 -2.48 2.27 12.51
N ALA A 283 -3.29 1.52 11.77
CA ALA A 283 -4.73 1.74 11.70
C ALA A 283 -5.45 0.71 12.58
N GLU A 284 -6.22 1.18 13.57
CA GLU A 284 -6.81 0.33 14.63
C GLU A 284 -7.69 -0.81 14.09
N ARG A 285 -8.37 -0.58 12.96
CA ARG A 285 -9.27 -1.55 12.32
C ARG A 285 -8.70 -2.10 11.03
N ASP A 286 -7.38 -2.22 10.95
CA ASP A 286 -6.69 -2.72 9.78
C ASP A 286 -6.72 -4.25 9.71
N LEU A 287 -7.33 -4.78 8.65
CA LEU A 287 -7.36 -6.21 8.35
C LEU A 287 -6.26 -6.61 7.35
N ILE A 288 -5.65 -5.63 6.65
CA ILE A 288 -4.60 -5.86 5.65
C ILE A 288 -3.22 -5.90 6.33
N ALA A 289 -2.94 -4.93 7.20
CA ALA A 289 -1.74 -4.90 8.02
C ALA A 289 -2.14 -4.66 9.50
N PRO A 290 -2.59 -5.70 10.21
CA PRO A 290 -3.09 -5.58 11.57
C PRO A 290 -2.08 -4.91 12.50
N PRO A 291 -2.51 -4.04 13.44
CA PRO A 291 -1.61 -3.25 14.28
C PRO A 291 -0.55 -4.05 15.02
N GLN A 292 -0.86 -5.30 15.41
CA GLN A 292 0.08 -6.18 16.11
C GLN A 292 1.25 -6.65 15.24
N THR A 293 1.21 -6.43 13.93
CA THR A 293 2.28 -6.82 12.99
C THR A 293 3.38 -5.76 12.86
N VAL A 294 3.25 -4.63 13.52
CA VAL A 294 4.16 -3.49 13.45
C VAL A 294 5.59 -3.85 13.93
N ALA A 295 6.59 -3.13 13.45
CA ALA A 295 7.97 -3.21 13.91
C ALA A 295 8.16 -2.62 15.32
N PHE A 296 9.38 -2.70 15.85
CA PHE A 296 9.73 -2.10 17.14
C PHE A 296 9.94 -0.58 16.99
N GLY A 297 9.53 0.19 17.99
CA GLY A 297 9.69 1.64 17.99
C GLY A 297 8.48 2.37 18.57
N GLU A 298 8.41 3.66 18.34
CA GLU A 298 7.27 4.49 18.71
C GLU A 298 6.05 4.17 17.82
N VAL A 299 4.91 3.88 18.43
CA VAL A 299 3.68 3.51 17.72
C VAL A 299 2.58 4.49 18.06
N VAL A 300 1.92 5.03 17.02
CA VAL A 300 0.71 5.85 17.13
C VAL A 300 -0.43 5.17 16.38
N ALA A 301 -1.56 4.96 17.06
CA ALA A 301 -2.74 4.34 16.50
C ALA A 301 -3.69 5.39 15.90
N ILE A 302 -4.12 5.17 14.67
CA ILE A 302 -5.11 6.00 13.97
C ILE A 302 -6.46 5.26 13.97
N PRO A 303 -7.56 5.87 14.40
CA PRO A 303 -8.87 5.21 14.54
C PRO A 303 -9.55 5.01 13.18
N SER A 304 -8.94 4.21 12.31
CA SER A 304 -9.38 3.95 10.94
C SER A 304 -9.03 2.53 10.49
N GLY A 305 -9.38 2.19 9.23
CA GLY A 305 -8.86 1.02 8.53
C GLY A 305 -7.69 1.40 7.62
N HIS A 306 -7.10 0.41 6.94
CA HIS A 306 -5.89 0.51 6.12
C HIS A 306 -5.86 1.71 5.16
N VAL A 307 -6.81 1.77 4.26
CA VAL A 307 -6.94 2.87 3.28
C VAL A 307 -7.51 4.13 3.94
N GLY A 308 -8.43 3.94 4.89
CA GLY A 308 -9.10 5.03 5.57
C GLY A 308 -8.17 5.94 6.39
N MET A 309 -7.00 5.47 6.81
CA MET A 309 -6.01 6.32 7.49
C MET A 309 -5.40 7.36 6.54
N ILE A 310 -5.34 7.07 5.25
CA ILE A 310 -4.79 7.97 4.22
C ILE A 310 -5.89 8.90 3.70
N VAL A 311 -7.07 8.36 3.36
CA VAL A 311 -8.09 9.11 2.63
C VAL A 311 -9.34 9.46 3.44
N GLY A 312 -9.52 8.82 4.60
CA GLY A 312 -10.72 8.99 5.44
C GLY A 312 -10.67 10.22 6.34
N SER A 313 -11.75 10.39 7.12
CA SER A 313 -11.87 11.53 8.05
C SER A 313 -10.79 11.54 9.15
N ALA A 314 -10.23 10.40 9.51
CA ALA A 314 -9.15 10.31 10.49
C ALA A 314 -7.76 10.72 9.96
N ARG A 315 -7.62 11.05 8.66
CA ARG A 315 -6.33 11.44 8.06
C ARG A 315 -5.65 12.63 8.71
N HIS A 316 -6.42 13.55 9.30
CA HIS A 316 -5.85 14.70 10.02
C HIS A 316 -4.95 14.27 11.19
N ARG A 317 -5.29 13.19 11.91
CA ARG A 317 -4.44 12.64 12.98
C ARG A 317 -3.14 12.06 12.45
N LEU A 318 -3.20 11.41 11.27
CA LEU A 318 -2.01 10.98 10.56
C LEU A 318 -1.12 12.17 10.21
N HIS A 319 -1.71 13.23 9.62
CA HIS A 319 -0.97 14.44 9.25
C HIS A 319 -0.34 15.13 10.46
N ASP A 320 -1.08 15.24 11.58
CA ASP A 320 -0.56 15.86 12.80
C ASP A 320 0.64 15.08 13.38
N ALA A 321 0.55 13.76 13.41
CA ALA A 321 1.66 12.90 13.85
C ALA A 321 2.89 13.04 12.93
N LEU A 322 2.67 13.07 11.61
CA LEU A 322 3.74 13.29 10.64
C LEU A 322 4.37 14.69 10.79
N LYS A 323 3.54 15.73 10.95
CA LYS A 323 4.02 17.11 11.16
C LYS A 323 4.91 17.20 12.39
N ALA A 324 4.47 16.60 13.51
CA ALA A 324 5.26 16.58 14.74
C ALA A 324 6.60 15.85 14.57
N PHE A 325 6.59 14.70 13.89
CA PHE A 325 7.77 13.85 13.75
C PHE A 325 8.75 14.35 12.69
N LEU A 326 8.26 14.97 11.60
CA LEU A 326 9.09 15.46 10.48
C LEU A 326 9.60 16.91 10.68
N ALA A 327 9.09 17.62 11.69
CA ALA A 327 9.56 18.96 11.98
C ALA A 327 11.10 18.98 12.18
N PRO A 328 11.80 19.98 11.63
CA PRO A 328 13.23 20.12 11.88
C PRO A 328 13.49 20.25 13.38
N CYS A 329 14.52 19.57 13.89
CA CYS A 329 15.01 19.80 15.24
C CYS A 329 15.38 21.29 15.37
N ARG A 330 14.73 22.00 16.31
CA ARG A 330 15.03 23.38 16.61
C ARG A 330 16.38 23.50 17.32
#